data_067ea160888fad2e066a937e729a3ffd
#
_entry.id   067ea160888fad2e066a937e729a3ffd
#
_cell.length_a   1.000
_cell.length_b   1.000
_cell.length_c   1.000
_cell.angle_alpha   90.00
_cell.angle_beta   90.00
_cell.angle_gamma   90.00
#
_symmetry.space_group_name_H-M   'P 1'
#
loop_
_entity.id
_entity.type
_entity.pdbx_description
1 polymer ?
#
loop_
_entity_poly.entity_id
_entity_poly.type
_entity_poly.pdbx_seq_one_letter_code
_entity_poly.pdbx_strand_id
1 'polypeptide(L)'
;IHWEHQPVAIAPDALGTIFSGSCVVDKDNTAGFGAGAIVAFYTSASDRQVQSMAYSLDNGRTFKKYDRNPILTSTQRDFRDPKVFWHKESNKWIMVLAVGQEMQLYSSPNLKDWTYESSFGEGQGAHAGVWECPDLIELPVKGTELKKWVLICNINPGGPFGGSATQYFVGTFD
;
A
#
# COMPACT_ATOMS: atom_id res chain seq x y z
N ILE A 1 7.91 22.86 -15.36
CA ILE A 1 8.14 21.48 -14.93
C ILE A 1 8.77 20.77 -16.10
N HIS A 2 9.92 20.14 -15.87
CA HIS A 2 10.62 19.33 -16.86
C HIS A 2 10.57 17.87 -16.43
N TRP A 3 10.25 16.97 -17.36
CA TRP A 3 10.22 15.55 -17.15
C TRP A 3 11.38 14.89 -17.89
N GLU A 4 12.07 13.97 -17.25
CA GLU A 4 13.12 13.15 -17.83
C GLU A 4 12.68 11.69 -17.79
N HIS A 5 12.67 11.04 -18.97
CA HIS A 5 12.33 9.63 -19.07
C HIS A 5 13.44 8.78 -18.47
N GLN A 6 13.11 7.96 -17.47
CA GLN A 6 14.02 7.03 -16.83
C GLN A 6 13.80 5.60 -17.36
N PRO A 7 14.78 4.71 -17.27
CA PRO A 7 14.59 3.28 -17.55
C PRO A 7 13.54 2.64 -16.63
N VAL A 8 13.07 1.44 -17.00
CA VAL A 8 12.15 0.65 -16.18
C VAL A 8 12.80 0.38 -14.82
N ALA A 9 12.18 0.87 -13.75
CA ALA A 9 12.70 0.76 -12.38
C ALA A 9 12.53 -0.67 -11.81
N ILE A 10 11.36 -1.27 -12.02
CA ILE A 10 11.01 -2.61 -11.51
C ILE A 10 10.35 -3.38 -12.64
N ALA A 11 11.07 -4.33 -13.22
CA ALA A 11 10.57 -5.19 -14.30
C ALA A 11 9.86 -6.44 -13.75
N PRO A 12 8.91 -7.05 -14.48
CA PRO A 12 8.35 -8.36 -14.14
C PRO A 12 9.43 -9.44 -13.95
N ASP A 13 9.10 -10.49 -13.20
CA ASP A 13 9.93 -11.66 -12.98
C ASP A 13 9.08 -12.93 -12.83
N ALA A 14 9.65 -14.00 -12.24
CA ALA A 14 8.95 -15.26 -12.02
C ALA A 14 7.72 -15.15 -11.09
N LEU A 15 7.61 -14.09 -10.29
CA LEU A 15 6.43 -13.82 -9.45
C LEU A 15 5.28 -13.16 -10.22
N GLY A 16 5.52 -12.72 -11.46
CA GLY A 16 4.50 -12.16 -12.34
C GLY A 16 4.72 -10.71 -12.75
N THR A 17 3.65 -10.09 -13.24
CA THR A 17 3.61 -8.67 -13.61
C THR A 17 3.59 -7.78 -12.37
N ILE A 18 3.99 -6.52 -12.54
CA ILE A 18 4.03 -5.54 -11.47
C ILE A 18 2.73 -4.73 -11.49
N PHE A 19 1.94 -4.86 -10.42
CA PHE A 19 0.74 -4.07 -10.19
C PHE A 19 1.04 -2.91 -9.23
N SER A 20 0.01 -2.13 -8.92
CA SER A 20 0.10 -0.92 -8.11
C SER A 20 0.73 -1.13 -6.72
N GLY A 21 1.16 -0.03 -6.12
CA GLY A 21 1.75 -0.02 -4.80
C GLY A 21 2.14 1.38 -4.35
N SER A 22 3.09 1.46 -3.43
CA SER A 22 3.54 2.72 -2.83
C SER A 22 5.03 2.69 -2.51
N CYS A 23 5.59 3.87 -2.20
CA CYS A 23 6.98 3.99 -1.75
C CYS A 23 7.05 4.71 -0.41
N VAL A 24 8.04 4.34 0.40
CA VAL A 24 8.40 5.05 1.63
C VAL A 24 9.89 5.35 1.66
N VAL A 25 10.29 6.34 2.45
CA VAL A 25 11.70 6.61 2.78
C VAL A 25 11.98 6.07 4.17
N ASP A 26 12.81 5.04 4.25
CA ASP A 26 13.26 4.45 5.52
C ASP A 26 14.42 5.28 6.12
N LYS A 27 14.06 6.37 6.79
CA LYS A 27 15.03 7.32 7.34
C LYS A 27 15.92 6.69 8.41
N ASP A 28 15.36 5.83 9.23
CA ASP A 28 16.00 5.26 10.41
C ASP A 28 16.63 3.88 10.13
N ASN A 29 16.63 3.47 8.85
CA ASN A 29 17.20 2.18 8.43
C ASN A 29 16.57 0.97 9.15
N THR A 30 15.27 1.00 9.36
CA THR A 30 14.55 -0.07 10.02
C THR A 30 14.60 -1.37 9.23
N ALA A 31 14.63 -1.27 7.90
CA ALA A 31 14.79 -2.42 7.00
C ALA A 31 16.24 -2.91 6.86
N GLY A 32 17.24 -2.16 7.33
CA GLY A 32 18.64 -2.54 7.22
C GLY A 32 19.19 -2.52 5.79
N PHE A 33 18.58 -1.75 4.87
CA PHE A 33 19.11 -1.54 3.52
C PHE A 33 20.09 -0.37 3.43
N GLY A 34 20.01 0.57 4.36
CA GLY A 34 20.73 1.81 4.42
C GLY A 34 19.82 2.97 4.83
N ALA A 35 20.33 3.92 5.62
CA ALA A 35 19.55 5.08 6.05
C ALA A 35 19.11 5.91 4.85
N GLY A 36 17.83 6.28 4.80
CA GLY A 36 17.24 7.02 3.70
C GLY A 36 16.95 6.19 2.44
N ALA A 37 17.03 4.86 2.51
CA ALA A 37 16.63 4.00 1.40
C ALA A 37 15.17 4.28 1.01
N ILE A 38 14.91 4.40 -0.27
CA ILE A 38 13.54 4.41 -0.80
C ILE A 38 13.10 2.96 -0.96
N VAL A 39 12.05 2.54 -0.26
CA VAL A 39 11.51 1.20 -0.35
C VAL A 39 10.17 1.24 -1.09
N ALA A 40 10.11 0.56 -2.23
CA ALA A 40 8.92 0.41 -3.05
C ALA A 40 8.21 -0.90 -2.70
N PHE A 41 6.93 -0.83 -2.42
CA PHE A 41 6.04 -1.97 -2.22
C PHE A 41 5.13 -2.07 -3.43
N TYR A 42 4.90 -3.28 -3.92
CA TYR A 42 4.08 -3.52 -5.10
C TYR A 42 3.49 -4.93 -5.06
N THR A 43 2.46 -5.13 -5.86
CA THR A 43 1.88 -6.46 -6.03
C THR A 43 2.56 -7.15 -7.21
N SER A 44 3.07 -8.35 -6.99
CA SER A 44 3.45 -9.28 -8.05
C SER A 44 2.23 -10.15 -8.39
N ALA A 45 1.79 -10.09 -9.65
CA ALA A 45 0.55 -10.71 -10.12
C ALA A 45 0.82 -11.78 -11.18
N SER A 46 0.51 -13.03 -10.84
CA SER A 46 0.47 -14.20 -11.71
C SER A 46 -0.82 -14.97 -11.45
N ASP A 47 -0.79 -16.26 -11.25
CA ASP A 47 -1.94 -17.05 -10.80
C ASP A 47 -2.44 -16.61 -9.41
N ARG A 48 -1.57 -15.99 -8.63
CA ARG A 48 -1.86 -15.37 -7.34
C ARG A 48 -1.29 -13.95 -7.30
N GLN A 49 -1.88 -13.14 -6.44
CA GLN A 49 -1.37 -11.82 -6.10
C GLN A 49 -0.66 -11.91 -4.75
N VAL A 50 0.60 -11.45 -4.74
CA VAL A 50 1.45 -11.45 -3.54
C VAL A 50 2.15 -10.11 -3.42
N GLN A 51 2.50 -9.70 -2.19
CA GLN A 51 3.18 -8.43 -2.01
C GLN A 51 4.69 -8.62 -2.04
N SER A 52 5.34 -7.75 -2.78
CA SER A 52 6.78 -7.73 -2.99
C SER A 52 7.34 -6.34 -2.70
N MET A 53 8.65 -6.27 -2.50
CA MET A 53 9.33 -4.99 -2.36
C MET A 53 10.63 -4.93 -3.13
N ALA A 54 11.03 -3.70 -3.45
CA ALA A 54 12.35 -3.34 -3.98
C ALA A 54 12.86 -2.10 -3.24
N TYR A 55 14.15 -1.86 -3.27
CA TYR A 55 14.73 -0.70 -2.62
C TYR A 55 15.75 0.01 -3.49
N SER A 56 15.90 1.30 -3.27
CA SER A 56 16.86 2.18 -3.94
C SER A 56 17.76 2.85 -2.91
N LEU A 57 19.06 2.94 -3.23
CA LEU A 57 20.07 3.64 -2.44
C LEU A 57 20.63 4.88 -3.16
N ASP A 58 20.04 5.22 -4.31
CA ASP A 58 20.51 6.28 -5.23
C ASP A 58 19.38 7.29 -5.55
N ASN A 59 18.51 7.56 -4.58
CA ASN A 59 17.37 8.47 -4.69
C ASN A 59 16.37 8.06 -5.78
N GLY A 60 16.12 6.76 -5.93
CA GLY A 60 15.10 6.23 -6.84
C GLY A 60 15.53 6.10 -8.30
N ARG A 61 16.82 6.25 -8.62
CA ARG A 61 17.32 6.07 -9.99
C ARG A 61 17.35 4.61 -10.39
N THR A 62 17.75 3.73 -9.46
CA THR A 62 17.73 2.29 -9.67
C THR A 62 17.08 1.60 -8.47
N PHE A 63 16.45 0.45 -8.71
CA PHE A 63 15.84 -0.37 -7.67
C PHE A 63 16.38 -1.79 -7.72
N LYS A 64 16.72 -2.33 -6.56
CA LYS A 64 17.03 -3.74 -6.36
C LYS A 64 15.86 -4.43 -5.72
N LYS A 65 15.35 -5.49 -6.33
CA LYS A 65 14.32 -6.35 -5.72
C LYS A 65 14.87 -7.03 -4.47
N TYR A 66 14.03 -7.17 -3.46
CA TYR A 66 14.39 -7.88 -2.23
C TYR A 66 14.53 -9.37 -2.51
N ASP A 67 15.64 -9.96 -2.07
CA ASP A 67 16.01 -11.34 -2.42
C ASP A 67 15.06 -12.39 -1.80
N ARG A 68 14.26 -12.00 -0.77
CA ARG A 68 13.26 -12.86 -0.11
C ARG A 68 11.82 -12.49 -0.44
N ASN A 69 11.57 -11.89 -1.62
CA ASN A 69 10.20 -11.73 -2.11
C ASN A 69 9.55 -13.11 -2.38
N PRO A 70 8.24 -13.26 -2.19
CA PRO A 70 7.31 -12.25 -1.69
C PRO A 70 7.40 -12.05 -0.17
N ILE A 71 7.12 -10.82 0.29
CA ILE A 71 7.12 -10.47 1.73
C ILE A 71 5.79 -10.76 2.41
N LEU A 72 4.71 -10.89 1.66
CA LEU A 72 3.39 -11.20 2.18
C LEU A 72 2.58 -11.97 1.12
N THR A 73 1.92 -13.04 1.55
CA THR A 73 1.12 -13.91 0.69
C THR A 73 -0.26 -14.14 1.27
N SER A 74 -1.23 -14.45 0.41
CA SER A 74 -2.59 -14.82 0.81
C SER A 74 -3.14 -15.88 -0.14
N THR A 75 -4.14 -16.62 0.33
CA THR A 75 -4.99 -17.48 -0.51
C THR A 75 -6.21 -16.75 -1.07
N GLN A 76 -6.46 -15.54 -0.59
CA GLN A 76 -7.57 -14.71 -1.05
C GLN A 76 -7.30 -14.16 -2.45
N ARG A 77 -8.37 -13.95 -3.21
CA ARG A 77 -8.32 -13.25 -4.49
C ARG A 77 -8.23 -11.74 -4.26
N ASP A 78 -7.78 -11.02 -5.29
CA ASP A 78 -7.73 -9.56 -5.27
C ASP A 78 -6.96 -8.99 -4.07
N PHE A 79 -5.82 -9.62 -3.75
CA PHE A 79 -4.91 -9.26 -2.66
C PHE A 79 -3.81 -8.36 -3.21
N ARG A 80 -4.04 -7.02 -3.25
CA ARG A 80 -3.17 -6.09 -4.01
C ARG A 80 -3.13 -4.67 -3.49
N ASP A 81 -2.33 -3.84 -4.15
CA ASP A 81 -2.23 -2.39 -4.01
C ASP A 81 -1.76 -1.94 -2.62
N PRO A 82 -0.54 -2.34 -2.18
CA PRO A 82 -0.05 -2.02 -0.84
C PRO A 82 0.23 -0.53 -0.69
N LYS A 83 -0.46 0.13 0.25
CA LYS A 83 -0.14 1.46 0.74
C LYS A 83 0.59 1.35 2.07
N VAL A 84 1.84 1.82 2.12
CA VAL A 84 2.68 1.76 3.32
C VAL A 84 2.97 3.16 3.84
N PHE A 85 2.97 3.34 5.17
CA PHE A 85 3.38 4.57 5.84
C PHE A 85 3.89 4.29 7.27
N TRP A 86 4.60 5.26 7.84
CA TRP A 86 5.04 5.21 9.23
C TRP A 86 3.96 5.79 10.16
N HIS A 87 3.50 5.02 11.11
CA HIS A 87 2.56 5.44 12.14
C HIS A 87 3.32 5.78 13.41
N LYS A 88 3.36 7.08 13.77
CA LYS A 88 4.18 7.58 14.88
C LYS A 88 3.73 7.06 16.24
N GLU A 89 2.42 7.02 16.47
CA GLU A 89 1.82 6.68 17.73
C GLU A 89 2.12 5.23 18.14
N SER A 90 2.03 4.29 17.19
CA SER A 90 2.38 2.89 17.42
C SER A 90 3.87 2.58 17.22
N ASN A 91 4.65 3.54 16.68
CA ASN A 91 6.06 3.35 16.32
C ASN A 91 6.27 2.13 15.39
N LYS A 92 5.40 1.99 14.39
CA LYS A 92 5.40 0.89 13.42
C LYS A 92 5.15 1.39 12.01
N TRP A 93 5.58 0.62 11.04
CA TRP A 93 5.11 0.70 9.67
C TRP A 93 3.73 0.06 9.56
N ILE A 94 2.83 0.72 8.85
CA ILE A 94 1.49 0.21 8.56
C ILE A 94 1.38 -0.02 7.06
N MET A 95 0.80 -1.15 6.68
CA MET A 95 0.41 -1.45 5.30
C MET A 95 -1.10 -1.63 5.24
N VAL A 96 -1.74 -0.92 4.32
CA VAL A 96 -3.14 -1.12 3.96
C VAL A 96 -3.18 -1.82 2.61
N LEU A 97 -3.92 -2.91 2.53
CA LEU A 97 -4.08 -3.73 1.32
C LEU A 97 -5.56 -3.83 0.92
N ALA A 98 -5.84 -3.73 -0.36
CA ALA A 98 -7.13 -4.09 -0.91
C ALA A 98 -7.25 -5.63 -1.01
N VAL A 99 -8.32 -6.18 -0.46
CA VAL A 99 -8.59 -7.62 -0.46
C VAL A 99 -10.05 -7.88 -0.78
N GLY A 100 -10.35 -8.03 -2.06
CA GLY A 100 -11.73 -8.22 -2.53
C GLY A 100 -12.59 -6.99 -2.24
N GLN A 101 -13.39 -7.01 -1.20
CA GLN A 101 -14.31 -5.92 -0.79
C GLN A 101 -14.02 -5.43 0.63
N GLU A 102 -12.79 -5.55 1.07
CA GLU A 102 -12.31 -5.03 2.35
C GLU A 102 -10.89 -4.46 2.20
N MET A 103 -10.48 -3.68 3.19
CA MET A 103 -9.11 -3.26 3.38
C MET A 103 -8.53 -4.00 4.57
N GLN A 104 -7.43 -4.72 4.37
CA GLN A 104 -6.69 -5.36 5.45
C GLN A 104 -5.53 -4.48 5.90
N LEU A 105 -5.31 -4.44 7.21
CA LEU A 105 -4.25 -3.67 7.83
C LEU A 105 -3.21 -4.61 8.44
N TYR A 106 -1.96 -4.29 8.18
CA TYR A 106 -0.80 -5.01 8.68
C TYR A 106 0.16 -4.05 9.33
N SER A 107 0.90 -4.50 10.35
CA SER A 107 1.98 -3.75 10.95
C SER A 107 3.33 -4.42 10.79
N SER A 108 4.40 -3.63 10.77
CA SER A 108 5.77 -4.14 10.72
C SER A 108 6.73 -3.23 11.49
N PRO A 109 7.69 -3.79 12.23
CA PRO A 109 8.78 -3.00 12.82
C PRO A 109 9.90 -2.68 11.81
N ASN A 110 9.97 -3.37 10.67
CA ASN A 110 11.17 -3.39 9.82
C ASN A 110 10.88 -3.48 8.31
N LEU A 111 9.64 -3.23 7.87
CA LEU A 111 9.22 -3.29 6.46
C LEU A 111 9.27 -4.69 5.80
N LYS A 112 9.77 -5.70 6.50
CA LYS A 112 9.99 -7.06 5.98
C LYS A 112 9.03 -8.08 6.58
N ASP A 113 8.83 -7.99 7.88
CA ASP A 113 8.02 -8.92 8.66
C ASP A 113 6.70 -8.25 9.00
N TRP A 114 5.60 -8.74 8.42
CA TRP A 114 4.28 -8.14 8.51
C TRP A 114 3.33 -9.00 9.33
N THR A 115 2.65 -8.38 10.28
CA THR A 115 1.63 -9.00 11.13
C THR A 115 0.27 -8.43 10.76
N TYR A 116 -0.72 -9.29 10.52
CA TYR A 116 -2.12 -8.88 10.35
C TYR A 116 -2.66 -8.29 11.65
N GLU A 117 -3.30 -7.14 11.55
CA GLU A 117 -3.89 -6.43 12.69
C GLU A 117 -5.43 -6.45 12.63
N SER A 118 -6.00 -6.02 11.52
CA SER A 118 -7.46 -5.90 11.39
C SER A 118 -7.90 -5.80 9.94
N SER A 119 -9.22 -5.81 9.71
CA SER A 119 -9.82 -5.43 8.43
C SER A 119 -10.93 -4.40 8.59
N PHE A 120 -11.19 -3.67 7.52
CA PHE A 120 -12.28 -2.69 7.42
C PHE A 120 -13.05 -2.92 6.12
N GLY A 121 -14.36 -2.85 6.18
CA GLY A 121 -15.22 -2.91 4.98
C GLY A 121 -16.55 -3.60 5.22
N GLU A 122 -16.64 -4.57 6.11
CA GLU A 122 -17.88 -5.28 6.37
C GLU A 122 -19.01 -4.32 6.75
N GLY A 123 -20.09 -4.32 5.97
CA GLY A 123 -21.26 -3.45 6.17
C GLY A 123 -21.00 -1.96 5.93
N GLN A 124 -19.85 -1.58 5.37
CA GLN A 124 -19.47 -0.18 5.14
C GLN A 124 -19.27 0.10 3.64
N GLY A 125 -19.86 1.19 3.14
CA GLY A 125 -19.68 1.64 1.76
C GLY A 125 -20.35 0.78 0.70
N ALA A 126 -19.87 0.89 -0.53
CA ALA A 126 -20.40 0.17 -1.69
C ALA A 126 -19.64 -1.14 -1.90
N HIS A 127 -20.40 -2.23 -2.11
CA HIS A 127 -19.87 -3.59 -2.27
C HIS A 127 -20.30 -4.26 -3.60
N ALA A 128 -20.63 -3.46 -4.63
CA ALA A 128 -20.99 -4.02 -5.93
C ALA A 128 -19.79 -4.37 -6.82
N GLY A 129 -18.57 -4.05 -6.40
CA GLY A 129 -17.34 -4.32 -7.14
C GLY A 129 -16.15 -4.59 -6.22
N VAL A 130 -14.99 -4.79 -6.81
CA VAL A 130 -13.72 -5.02 -6.11
C VAL A 130 -13.17 -3.68 -5.59
N TRP A 131 -12.65 -3.68 -4.38
CA TRP A 131 -11.96 -2.54 -3.81
C TRP A 131 -10.48 -2.54 -4.23
N GLU A 132 -9.96 -1.37 -4.56
CA GLU A 132 -8.63 -1.19 -5.13
C GLU A 132 -7.94 0.08 -4.62
N CYS A 133 -6.63 0.15 -4.76
CA CYS A 133 -5.80 1.35 -4.58
C CYS A 133 -6.11 2.11 -3.30
N PRO A 134 -5.95 1.49 -2.10
CA PRO A 134 -6.18 2.18 -0.84
C PRO A 134 -5.20 3.33 -0.62
N ASP A 135 -5.68 4.37 0.07
CA ASP A 135 -4.83 5.34 0.74
C ASP A 135 -5.38 5.61 2.14
N LEU A 136 -4.51 5.73 3.14
CA LEU A 136 -4.88 6.06 4.50
C LEU A 136 -4.01 7.22 4.96
N ILE A 137 -4.63 8.37 5.18
CA ILE A 137 -3.93 9.64 5.47
C ILE A 137 -4.57 10.38 6.64
N GLU A 138 -3.75 11.02 7.45
CA GLU A 138 -4.21 11.93 8.50
C GLU A 138 -4.35 13.35 7.93
N LEU A 139 -5.54 13.93 8.04
CA LEU A 139 -5.83 15.28 7.53
C LEU A 139 -6.33 16.20 8.64
N PRO A 140 -5.95 17.49 8.61
CA PRO A 140 -6.48 18.48 9.53
C PRO A 140 -7.96 18.77 9.22
N VAL A 141 -8.76 18.96 10.26
CA VAL A 141 -10.15 19.40 10.12
C VAL A 141 -10.19 20.92 10.09
N LYS A 142 -10.65 21.50 8.97
CA LYS A 142 -10.67 22.94 8.75
C LYS A 142 -11.37 23.67 9.88
N GLY A 143 -10.69 24.69 10.41
CA GLY A 143 -11.25 25.56 11.48
C GLY A 143 -11.19 24.95 12.88
N THR A 144 -10.43 23.89 13.07
CA THR A 144 -10.19 23.25 14.37
C THR A 144 -8.73 22.81 14.51
N GLU A 145 -8.32 22.42 15.73
CA GLU A 145 -7.02 21.77 16.00
C GLU A 145 -7.09 20.24 15.84
N LEU A 146 -8.24 19.72 15.44
CA LEU A 146 -8.46 18.28 15.30
C LEU A 146 -7.89 17.77 13.98
N LYS A 147 -7.48 16.51 14.01
CA LYS A 147 -7.15 15.74 12.81
C LYS A 147 -8.03 14.50 12.73
N LYS A 148 -8.24 14.00 11.55
CA LYS A 148 -8.96 12.77 11.27
C LYS A 148 -8.21 11.93 10.24
N TRP A 149 -8.30 10.64 10.39
CA TRP A 149 -7.85 9.70 9.38
C TRP A 149 -8.90 9.56 8.28
N VAL A 150 -8.43 9.50 7.05
CA VAL A 150 -9.28 9.30 5.88
C VAL A 150 -8.76 8.10 5.14
N LEU A 151 -9.56 7.04 5.11
CA LEU A 151 -9.35 5.88 4.26
C LEU A 151 -10.04 6.13 2.94
N ILE A 152 -9.27 6.09 1.85
CA ILE A 152 -9.76 6.22 0.47
C ILE A 152 -9.64 4.86 -0.18
N CYS A 153 -10.63 4.44 -0.95
CA CYS A 153 -10.52 3.28 -1.81
C CYS A 153 -11.33 3.45 -3.10
N ASN A 154 -10.84 2.88 -4.17
CA ASN A 154 -11.56 2.80 -5.42
C ASN A 154 -12.43 1.55 -5.44
N ILE A 155 -13.49 1.57 -6.23
CA ILE A 155 -14.34 0.42 -6.49
C ILE A 155 -14.48 0.21 -8.01
N ASN A 156 -14.34 -1.03 -8.50
CA ASN A 156 -14.36 -1.33 -9.92
C ASN A 156 -14.94 -2.74 -10.22
N PRO A 157 -16.07 -2.81 -11.00
CA PRO A 157 -17.07 -1.77 -11.21
C PRO A 157 -17.90 -1.54 -9.94
N GLY A 158 -19.06 -0.91 -10.03
CA GLY A 158 -20.00 -0.85 -8.90
C GLY A 158 -20.15 0.52 -8.27
N GLY A 159 -19.71 1.55 -8.96
CA GLY A 159 -20.04 2.92 -8.60
C GLY A 159 -21.55 3.17 -8.66
N PRO A 160 -22.10 4.08 -7.82
CA PRO A 160 -23.55 4.32 -7.70
C PRO A 160 -24.19 4.84 -8.99
N PHE A 161 -23.41 5.35 -9.93
CA PHE A 161 -23.87 5.84 -11.23
C PHE A 161 -23.38 4.97 -12.40
N GLY A 162 -22.91 3.75 -12.10
CA GLY A 162 -22.28 2.84 -13.05
C GLY A 162 -20.77 3.09 -13.19
N GLY A 163 -20.04 2.10 -13.68
CA GLY A 163 -18.58 2.17 -13.84
C GLY A 163 -17.79 2.13 -12.53
N SER A 164 -16.60 2.71 -12.54
CA SER A 164 -15.73 2.83 -11.38
C SER A 164 -16.05 4.07 -10.55
N ALA A 165 -15.72 4.03 -9.26
CA ALA A 165 -15.88 5.17 -8.36
C ALA A 165 -14.78 5.18 -7.29
N THR A 166 -14.65 6.30 -6.58
CA THR A 166 -13.85 6.41 -5.36
C THR A 166 -14.78 6.65 -4.19
N GLN A 167 -14.57 5.90 -3.11
CA GLN A 167 -15.24 6.12 -1.84
C GLN A 167 -14.21 6.44 -0.75
N TYR A 168 -14.65 7.10 0.32
CA TYR A 168 -13.78 7.41 1.44
C TYR A 168 -14.54 7.29 2.77
N PHE A 169 -13.79 7.03 3.81
CA PHE A 169 -14.28 6.89 5.18
C PHE A 169 -13.45 7.77 6.10
N VAL A 170 -14.13 8.48 7.00
CA VAL A 170 -13.48 9.40 7.95
C VAL A 170 -13.62 8.85 9.35
N GLY A 171 -12.50 8.73 10.07
CA GLY A 171 -12.52 8.13 11.41
C GLY A 171 -11.31 8.46 12.26
N THR A 172 -11.03 7.55 13.17
CA THR A 172 -9.81 7.47 13.98
C THR A 172 -9.04 6.22 13.56
N PHE A 173 -7.73 6.27 13.75
CA PHE A 173 -6.83 5.14 13.54
C PHE A 173 -5.83 5.12 14.69
N ASP A 174 -5.75 4.04 15.45
CA ASP A 174 -4.99 3.83 16.68
C ASP A 174 -4.33 2.43 16.74
#